data_db70b1c5fb8086157990cc0c150ebaee
#
_entry.id   db70b1c5fb8086157990cc0c150ebaee
#
_cell.length_a   1.000
_cell.length_b   1.000
_cell.length_c   1.000
_cell.angle_alpha   90.00
_cell.angle_beta   90.00
_cell.angle_gamma   90.00
#
_symmetry.space_group_name_H-M   'P 1'
#
loop_
_entity.id
_entity.type
_entity.pdbx_description
1 polymer ?
#
loop_
_entity_poly.entity_id
_entity_poly.type
_entity_poly.pdbx_seq_one_letter_code
_entity_poly.pdbx_strand_id
1 'polypeptide(L)'
;LNSFNKEGSQAYKMSFVQFLLVEYIKKARQEDRKVALLGVHVPTPEQHERPVSYILRGDGILKQAHDARIANKYRPFNVSLPTTSNILDYVNDMVLALPAEVRNENLQFILAPFWQRAYKKKYEEIYNQATDYSGVIDYVKDYPNIKFVALEDLEGSDVMLITLWDNIVVMENIPAEKDLLTFEKSKRDINVFGDYKFGAGIVHIGHQAQLGSAEQFVVQSLWSNNVPFFNADFAVPFYGYEGTGVVEAKFNKIYPDESNTVDITQITGNVGNYLVVKGNPNLAASLKLKHGANKLVLAGSADFELKSTGYITLVKTAENVYKEIGRVATAPVTDAKVSFTGTAIDYTAGTEFVYTGASTATLADILNGAEGNVVRIYGGAAAGNALTIANVAGKISVSSSYVMDTNAKFMDLIFVNGVWTEMARG
;
A
#
# COMPACT_ATOMS: atom_id res chain seq x y z
N LEU A 1 0.53 -22.41 -24.06
CA LEU A 1 0.87 -23.15 -25.29
C LEU A 1 2.14 -23.99 -25.12
N ASN A 2 3.23 -23.45 -24.54
CA ASN A 2 4.48 -24.20 -24.38
C ASN A 2 4.34 -25.46 -23.50
N SER A 3 3.48 -25.43 -22.48
CA SER A 3 3.23 -26.59 -21.61
C SER A 3 2.35 -27.66 -22.30
N PHE A 4 1.45 -27.23 -23.19
CA PHE A 4 0.64 -28.16 -23.99
C PHE A 4 1.47 -28.95 -24.99
N ASN A 5 2.45 -28.30 -25.64
CA ASN A 5 3.26 -28.90 -26.69
C ASN A 5 4.43 -29.77 -26.15
N LYS A 6 4.63 -29.83 -24.85
CA LYS A 6 5.72 -30.61 -24.25
C LYS A 6 5.33 -32.09 -24.23
N GLU A 7 5.98 -32.89 -25.06
CA GLU A 7 5.79 -34.34 -25.13
C GLU A 7 5.99 -35.00 -23.75
N GLY A 8 5.10 -35.92 -23.41
CA GLY A 8 5.11 -36.59 -22.09
C GLY A 8 4.46 -35.83 -20.95
N SER A 9 4.11 -34.54 -21.12
CA SER A 9 3.35 -33.80 -20.11
C SER A 9 1.91 -34.27 -20.03
N GLN A 10 1.25 -34.07 -18.87
CA GLN A 10 -0.19 -34.37 -18.74
C GLN A 10 -1.02 -33.52 -19.69
N ALA A 11 -0.62 -32.29 -19.95
CA ALA A 11 -1.26 -31.41 -20.93
C ALA A 11 -1.24 -31.97 -22.36
N TYR A 12 -0.16 -32.65 -22.75
CA TYR A 12 -0.03 -33.29 -24.06
C TYR A 12 -1.01 -34.45 -24.26
N LYS A 13 -1.43 -35.10 -23.17
CA LYS A 13 -2.35 -36.25 -23.19
C LYS A 13 -3.83 -35.88 -23.28
N MET A 14 -4.16 -34.58 -23.19
CA MET A 14 -5.54 -34.10 -23.26
C MET A 14 -5.78 -33.28 -24.53
N SER A 15 -7.04 -33.12 -24.93
CA SER A 15 -7.37 -32.25 -26.06
C SER A 15 -7.03 -30.78 -25.75
N PHE A 16 -6.70 -30.01 -26.75
CA PHE A 16 -6.38 -28.59 -26.59
C PHE A 16 -7.50 -27.81 -25.88
N VAL A 17 -8.75 -28.13 -26.18
CA VAL A 17 -9.91 -27.51 -25.53
C VAL A 17 -9.96 -27.83 -24.03
N GLN A 18 -9.73 -29.09 -23.67
CA GLN A 18 -9.66 -29.50 -22.25
C GLN A 18 -8.51 -28.80 -21.52
N PHE A 19 -7.36 -28.68 -22.17
CA PHE A 19 -6.22 -27.94 -21.60
C PHE A 19 -6.58 -26.48 -21.32
N LEU A 20 -7.17 -25.77 -22.28
CA LEU A 20 -7.59 -24.38 -22.12
C LEU A 20 -8.59 -24.21 -20.98
N LEU A 21 -9.57 -25.13 -20.86
CA LEU A 21 -10.54 -25.10 -19.78
C LEU A 21 -9.89 -25.26 -18.40
N VAL A 22 -8.99 -26.23 -18.27
CA VAL A 22 -8.28 -26.43 -16.99
C VAL A 22 -7.49 -25.19 -16.60
N GLU A 23 -6.79 -24.58 -17.55
CA GLU A 23 -6.03 -23.35 -17.28
C GLU A 23 -6.94 -22.17 -16.96
N TYR A 24 -8.08 -22.03 -17.65
CA TYR A 24 -9.09 -21.01 -17.34
C TYR A 24 -9.65 -21.16 -15.93
N ILE A 25 -10.06 -22.38 -15.55
CA ILE A 25 -10.59 -22.66 -14.20
C ILE A 25 -9.54 -22.37 -13.12
N LYS A 26 -8.27 -22.76 -13.34
CA LYS A 26 -7.18 -22.44 -12.41
C LYS A 26 -7.02 -20.94 -12.22
N LYS A 27 -7.03 -20.20 -13.32
CA LYS A 27 -6.91 -18.74 -13.27
C LYS A 27 -8.10 -18.10 -12.57
N ALA A 28 -9.33 -18.54 -12.88
CA ALA A 28 -10.53 -18.05 -12.23
C ALA A 28 -10.49 -18.25 -10.70
N ARG A 29 -10.07 -19.43 -10.25
CA ARG A 29 -9.90 -19.71 -8.80
C ARG A 29 -8.82 -18.85 -8.14
N GLN A 30 -7.73 -18.57 -8.84
CA GLN A 30 -6.70 -17.66 -8.33
C GLN A 30 -7.23 -16.22 -8.20
N GLU A 31 -8.01 -15.78 -9.17
CA GLU A 31 -8.64 -14.46 -9.14
C GLU A 31 -9.68 -14.38 -8.02
N ASP A 32 -10.50 -15.43 -7.82
CA ASP A 32 -11.49 -15.49 -6.74
C ASP A 32 -10.82 -15.44 -5.36
N ARG A 33 -9.71 -16.16 -5.16
CA ARG A 33 -8.93 -16.09 -3.92
C ARG A 33 -8.45 -14.66 -3.63
N LYS A 34 -7.96 -13.97 -4.66
CA LYS A 34 -7.54 -12.56 -4.52
C LYS A 34 -8.73 -11.65 -4.22
N VAL A 35 -9.87 -11.85 -4.88
CA VAL A 35 -11.09 -11.08 -4.58
C VAL A 35 -11.57 -11.34 -3.16
N ALA A 36 -11.54 -12.59 -2.70
CA ALA A 36 -11.93 -12.94 -1.33
C ALA A 36 -11.14 -12.17 -0.27
N LEU A 37 -9.86 -11.95 -0.51
CA LEU A 37 -8.99 -11.26 0.45
C LEU A 37 -8.89 -9.75 0.20
N LEU A 38 -8.60 -9.36 -1.05
CA LEU A 38 -8.19 -8.00 -1.44
C LEU A 38 -9.29 -7.25 -2.21
N GLY A 39 -10.40 -7.89 -2.52
CA GLY A 39 -11.45 -7.31 -3.34
C GLY A 39 -12.00 -6.00 -2.77
N VAL A 40 -12.40 -5.13 -3.67
CA VAL A 40 -13.07 -3.87 -3.35
C VAL A 40 -14.20 -3.67 -4.35
N HIS A 41 -15.42 -3.69 -3.87
CA HIS A 41 -16.58 -3.49 -4.74
C HIS A 41 -16.63 -2.08 -5.28
N VAL A 42 -16.67 -1.97 -6.60
CA VAL A 42 -16.93 -0.72 -7.29
C VAL A 42 -18.12 -0.94 -8.21
N PRO A 43 -19.18 -0.12 -8.11
CA PRO A 43 -20.32 -0.24 -8.99
C PRO A 43 -19.88 -0.21 -10.45
N THR A 44 -20.37 -1.14 -11.24
CA THR A 44 -20.07 -1.19 -12.68
C THR A 44 -20.58 0.11 -13.32
N PRO A 45 -19.76 0.83 -14.09
CA PRO A 45 -20.24 1.97 -14.86
C PRO A 45 -21.38 1.53 -15.79
N GLU A 46 -22.40 2.37 -15.93
CA GLU A 46 -23.56 2.08 -16.81
C GLU A 46 -23.15 1.88 -18.28
N GLN A 47 -22.00 2.40 -18.67
CA GLN A 47 -21.40 2.20 -19.98
C GLN A 47 -20.18 1.29 -19.86
N HIS A 48 -20.24 0.14 -20.53
CA HIS A 48 -19.18 -0.90 -20.55
C HIS A 48 -17.95 -0.51 -21.38
N GLU A 49 -17.54 0.73 -21.34
CA GLU A 49 -16.48 1.25 -22.20
C GLU A 49 -15.05 0.78 -21.80
N ARG A 50 -14.87 0.28 -20.58
CA ARG A 50 -13.56 -0.21 -20.11
C ARG A 50 -13.69 -1.55 -19.40
N PRO A 51 -12.77 -2.50 -19.63
CA PRO A 51 -12.75 -3.75 -18.89
C PRO A 51 -12.50 -3.46 -17.40
N VAL A 52 -13.42 -3.84 -16.57
CA VAL A 52 -13.30 -3.72 -15.11
C VAL A 52 -12.38 -4.83 -14.61
N SER A 53 -11.42 -4.50 -13.74
CA SER A 53 -10.55 -5.51 -13.13
C SER A 53 -11.38 -6.48 -12.27
N TYR A 54 -11.03 -7.77 -12.30
CA TYR A 54 -11.69 -8.79 -11.50
C TYR A 54 -11.69 -8.47 -10.00
N ILE A 55 -10.69 -7.75 -9.50
CA ILE A 55 -10.54 -7.38 -8.10
C ILE A 55 -11.64 -6.42 -7.61
N LEU A 56 -12.37 -5.78 -8.52
CA LEU A 56 -13.42 -4.81 -8.22
C LEU A 56 -14.82 -5.42 -8.13
N ARG A 57 -14.92 -6.76 -8.22
CA ARG A 57 -16.22 -7.47 -8.25
C ARG A 57 -16.93 -7.51 -6.90
N GLY A 58 -16.18 -7.50 -5.79
CA GLY A 58 -16.77 -7.63 -4.45
C GLY A 58 -15.82 -7.18 -3.36
N ASP A 59 -16.35 -6.94 -2.17
CA ASP A 59 -15.57 -6.56 -0.99
C ASP A 59 -14.93 -7.81 -0.36
N GLY A 60 -13.62 -7.82 -0.34
CA GLY A 60 -12.83 -8.85 0.32
C GLY A 60 -12.72 -8.64 1.84
N ILE A 61 -12.11 -9.60 2.51
CA ILE A 61 -11.95 -9.62 3.98
C ILE A 61 -11.25 -8.36 4.49
N LEU A 62 -10.18 -7.91 3.81
CA LEU A 62 -9.45 -6.70 4.24
C LEU A 62 -10.29 -5.43 4.11
N LYS A 63 -11.12 -5.33 3.07
CA LYS A 63 -12.03 -4.20 2.89
C LYS A 63 -13.08 -4.17 4.00
N GLN A 64 -13.69 -5.31 4.31
CA GLN A 64 -14.68 -5.42 5.39
C GLN A 64 -14.05 -5.08 6.76
N ALA A 65 -12.83 -5.57 7.04
CA ALA A 65 -12.09 -5.25 8.24
C ALA A 65 -11.74 -3.75 8.32
N HIS A 66 -11.32 -3.15 7.20
CA HIS A 66 -11.04 -1.71 7.11
C HIS A 66 -12.28 -0.86 7.40
N ASP A 67 -13.40 -1.16 6.77
CA ASP A 67 -14.66 -0.44 6.98
C ASP A 67 -15.16 -0.56 8.41
N ALA A 68 -15.04 -1.74 9.00
CA ALA A 68 -15.37 -1.97 10.40
C ALA A 68 -14.48 -1.19 11.36
N ARG A 69 -13.19 -1.02 11.03
CA ARG A 69 -12.26 -0.18 11.80
C ARG A 69 -12.68 1.28 11.77
N ILE A 70 -13.02 1.81 10.57
CA ILE A 70 -13.50 3.18 10.43
C ILE A 70 -14.83 3.39 11.15
N ALA A 71 -15.71 2.38 11.12
CA ALA A 71 -16.98 2.39 11.88
C ALA A 71 -16.80 2.13 13.37
N ASN A 72 -15.57 2.05 13.90
CA ASN A 72 -15.24 1.75 15.30
C ASN A 72 -15.85 0.44 15.84
N LYS A 73 -16.12 -0.54 14.97
CA LYS A 73 -16.64 -1.85 15.37
C LYS A 73 -15.60 -2.74 16.04
N TYR A 74 -14.33 -2.45 15.84
CA TYR A 74 -13.22 -3.05 16.58
C TYR A 74 -12.06 -2.06 16.70
N ARG A 75 -11.15 -2.34 17.62
CA ARG A 75 -9.95 -1.53 17.84
C ARG A 75 -8.71 -2.34 17.49
N PRO A 76 -7.82 -1.83 16.62
CA PRO A 76 -6.56 -2.49 16.36
C PRO A 76 -5.65 -2.45 17.61
N PHE A 77 -4.73 -3.39 17.69
CA PHE A 77 -3.69 -3.35 18.70
C PHE A 77 -2.77 -2.15 18.47
N ASN A 78 -2.44 -1.46 19.56
CA ASN A 78 -1.48 -0.36 19.50
C ASN A 78 -0.06 -0.92 19.61
N VAL A 79 0.41 -1.55 18.55
CA VAL A 79 1.77 -2.12 18.45
C VAL A 79 2.57 -1.34 17.41
N SER A 80 3.89 -1.33 17.54
CA SER A 80 4.81 -0.76 16.58
C SER A 80 4.74 -1.50 15.22
N LEU A 81 5.46 -1.03 14.21
CA LEU A 81 5.59 -1.78 12.97
C LEU A 81 6.41 -3.07 13.19
N PRO A 82 6.03 -4.19 12.54
CA PRO A 82 6.82 -5.41 12.60
C PRO A 82 8.16 -5.23 11.88
N THR A 83 9.20 -5.81 12.44
CA THR A 83 10.52 -5.91 11.83
C THR A 83 11.03 -7.35 11.95
N THR A 84 11.96 -7.75 11.11
CA THR A 84 12.54 -9.10 11.20
C THR A 84 13.28 -9.36 12.53
N SER A 85 13.69 -8.31 13.22
CA SER A 85 14.37 -8.41 14.53
C SER A 85 13.38 -8.54 15.70
N ASN A 86 12.21 -7.92 15.64
CA ASN A 86 11.23 -7.89 16.74
C ASN A 86 10.04 -8.83 16.52
N ILE A 87 9.95 -9.55 15.40
CA ILE A 87 8.76 -10.29 15.00
C ILE A 87 8.27 -11.30 16.04
N LEU A 88 9.17 -11.91 16.80
CA LEU A 88 8.80 -12.88 17.84
C LEU A 88 8.05 -12.19 18.98
N ASP A 89 8.63 -11.11 19.51
CA ASP A 89 8.03 -10.31 20.58
C ASP A 89 6.77 -9.64 20.10
N TYR A 90 6.79 -9.13 18.87
CA TYR A 90 5.64 -8.51 18.21
C TYR A 90 4.41 -9.41 18.16
N VAL A 91 4.57 -10.65 17.70
CA VAL A 91 3.48 -11.65 17.66
C VAL A 91 3.02 -11.99 19.06
N ASN A 92 3.96 -12.14 20.00
CA ASN A 92 3.64 -12.41 21.40
C ASN A 92 2.85 -11.27 22.05
N ASP A 93 3.25 -10.03 21.82
CA ASP A 93 2.55 -8.84 22.32
C ASP A 93 1.12 -8.76 21.76
N MET A 94 0.93 -9.07 20.48
CA MET A 94 -0.41 -9.14 19.88
C MET A 94 -1.27 -10.21 20.56
N VAL A 95 -0.72 -11.38 20.87
CA VAL A 95 -1.45 -12.46 21.56
C VAL A 95 -1.74 -12.10 23.01
N LEU A 96 -0.78 -11.49 23.71
CA LEU A 96 -0.96 -11.04 25.09
C LEU A 96 -1.99 -9.91 25.24
N ALA A 97 -2.16 -9.10 24.20
CA ALA A 97 -3.16 -8.05 24.16
C ALA A 97 -4.59 -8.58 23.95
N LEU A 98 -4.77 -9.86 23.55
CA LEU A 98 -6.09 -10.49 23.49
C LEU A 98 -6.68 -10.67 24.90
N PRO A 99 -8.01 -10.58 25.05
CA PRO A 99 -8.69 -10.96 26.28
C PRO A 99 -8.33 -12.39 26.70
N ALA A 100 -8.17 -12.63 28.00
CA ALA A 100 -7.71 -13.94 28.50
C ALA A 100 -8.66 -15.09 28.11
N GLU A 101 -9.94 -14.81 28.03
CA GLU A 101 -10.98 -15.77 27.61
C GLU A 101 -10.80 -16.19 26.16
N VAL A 102 -10.51 -15.23 25.29
CA VAL A 102 -10.32 -15.45 23.85
C VAL A 102 -9.03 -16.20 23.54
N ARG A 103 -7.97 -15.99 24.32
CA ARG A 103 -6.68 -16.66 24.10
C ARG A 103 -6.74 -18.18 24.18
N ASN A 104 -7.75 -18.73 24.85
CA ASN A 104 -7.95 -20.18 24.98
C ASN A 104 -8.81 -20.79 23.85
N GLU A 105 -9.38 -19.93 23.00
CA GLU A 105 -10.16 -20.37 21.85
C GLU A 105 -9.28 -20.77 20.67
N ASN A 106 -9.87 -21.49 19.71
CA ASN A 106 -9.19 -21.81 18.45
C ASN A 106 -9.14 -20.57 17.57
N LEU A 107 -7.95 -20.02 17.41
CA LEU A 107 -7.73 -18.80 16.65
C LEU A 107 -6.88 -19.06 15.41
N GLN A 108 -7.12 -18.29 14.38
CA GLN A 108 -6.26 -18.17 13.22
C GLN A 108 -5.52 -16.82 13.26
N PHE A 109 -4.21 -16.89 13.07
CA PHE A 109 -3.33 -15.74 12.95
C PHE A 109 -2.93 -15.59 11.48
N ILE A 110 -3.60 -14.68 10.78
CA ILE A 110 -3.45 -14.46 9.35
C ILE A 110 -2.34 -13.43 9.11
N LEU A 111 -1.37 -13.77 8.26
CA LEU A 111 -0.22 -12.92 7.95
C LEU A 111 0.35 -13.27 6.57
N ALA A 112 1.30 -12.44 6.10
CA ALA A 112 2.06 -12.75 4.90
C ALA A 112 3.05 -13.89 5.13
N PRO A 113 3.35 -14.74 4.12
CA PRO A 113 4.35 -15.81 4.22
C PRO A 113 5.73 -15.32 4.63
N PHE A 114 6.10 -14.10 4.22
CA PHE A 114 7.34 -13.46 4.64
C PHE A 114 7.46 -13.38 6.17
N TRP A 115 6.40 -12.91 6.85
CA TRP A 115 6.40 -12.75 8.31
C TRP A 115 6.38 -14.09 9.04
N GLN A 116 5.70 -15.11 8.52
CA GLN A 116 5.77 -16.45 9.08
C GLN A 116 7.19 -17.01 8.99
N ARG A 117 7.88 -16.86 7.85
CA ARG A 117 9.29 -17.28 7.69
C ARG A 117 10.22 -16.50 8.62
N ALA A 118 10.01 -15.19 8.75
CA ALA A 118 10.80 -14.35 9.66
C ALA A 118 10.62 -14.77 11.12
N TYR A 119 9.37 -15.08 11.54
CA TYR A 119 9.07 -15.60 12.88
C TYR A 119 9.79 -16.92 13.15
N LYS A 120 9.69 -17.90 12.24
CA LYS A 120 10.38 -19.19 12.36
C LYS A 120 11.89 -19.00 12.49
N LYS A 121 12.48 -18.22 11.61
CA LYS A 121 13.93 -17.94 11.63
C LYS A 121 14.36 -17.29 12.96
N LYS A 122 13.59 -16.31 13.44
CA LYS A 122 13.90 -15.63 14.69
C LYS A 122 13.76 -16.54 15.91
N TYR A 123 12.77 -17.43 15.88
CA TYR A 123 12.59 -18.46 16.89
C TYR A 123 13.81 -19.41 16.98
N GLU A 124 14.28 -19.89 15.82
CA GLU A 124 15.46 -20.73 15.72
C GLU A 124 16.74 -20.02 16.23
N GLU A 125 16.92 -18.73 15.88
CA GLU A 125 18.06 -17.92 16.34
C GLU A 125 18.12 -17.79 17.86
N ILE A 126 16.98 -17.57 18.52
CA ILE A 126 16.92 -17.31 19.96
C ILE A 126 17.02 -18.62 20.77
N TYR A 127 16.32 -19.66 20.33
CA TYR A 127 16.22 -20.90 21.09
C TYR A 127 17.22 -21.98 20.70
N ASN A 128 18.05 -21.71 19.68
CA ASN A 128 19.10 -22.60 19.17
C ASN A 128 18.64 -24.07 19.05
N GLN A 129 17.41 -24.26 18.59
CA GLN A 129 16.79 -25.57 18.59
C GLN A 129 17.08 -26.31 17.28
N ALA A 130 18.23 -26.94 17.23
CA ALA A 130 18.47 -28.03 16.28
C ALA A 130 17.61 -29.29 16.56
N THR A 131 16.73 -29.25 17.54
CA THR A 131 16.02 -30.42 18.06
C THR A 131 14.60 -30.61 17.55
N ASP A 132 13.98 -29.61 16.97
CA ASP A 132 12.65 -29.78 16.36
C ASP A 132 12.76 -30.06 14.87
N TYR A 133 13.17 -31.30 14.55
CA TYR A 133 13.23 -31.82 13.18
C TYR A 133 11.87 -31.91 12.48
N SER A 134 10.78 -31.72 13.18
CA SER A 134 9.44 -31.65 12.58
C SER A 134 9.21 -30.34 11.80
N GLY A 135 10.10 -29.37 11.97
CA GLY A 135 10.42 -28.29 11.00
C GLY A 135 9.34 -27.26 10.71
N VAL A 136 8.14 -27.41 11.22
CA VAL A 136 7.02 -26.53 10.85
C VAL A 136 6.31 -26.05 12.12
N ILE A 137 6.72 -24.87 12.61
CA ILE A 137 5.94 -24.19 13.64
C ILE A 137 4.78 -23.50 12.92
N ASP A 138 3.61 -24.13 12.95
CA ASP A 138 2.39 -23.57 12.37
C ASP A 138 1.48 -22.91 13.40
N TYR A 139 1.99 -22.70 14.60
CA TYR A 139 1.27 -22.06 15.71
C TYR A 139 2.17 -21.05 16.44
N VAL A 140 1.55 -20.17 17.20
CA VAL A 140 2.28 -19.22 18.05
C VAL A 140 2.88 -19.97 19.23
N LYS A 141 4.16 -19.69 19.54
CA LYS A 141 4.86 -20.29 20.69
C LYS A 141 4.00 -20.14 21.96
N ASP A 142 3.93 -21.19 22.74
CA ASP A 142 3.17 -21.32 24.00
C ASP A 142 1.63 -21.27 23.82
N TYR A 143 1.12 -21.08 22.58
CA TYR A 143 -0.30 -21.04 22.24
C TYR A 143 -0.64 -21.95 21.05
N PRO A 144 -0.66 -23.29 21.24
CA PRO A 144 -0.86 -24.23 20.12
C PRO A 144 -2.27 -24.15 19.50
N ASN A 145 -3.22 -23.52 20.17
CA ASN A 145 -4.56 -23.22 19.67
C ASN A 145 -4.60 -22.00 18.72
N ILE A 146 -3.52 -21.20 18.64
CA ILE A 146 -3.42 -20.08 17.74
C ILE A 146 -2.53 -20.47 16.56
N LYS A 147 -3.16 -20.78 15.42
CA LYS A 147 -2.45 -21.28 14.23
C LYS A 147 -2.15 -20.17 13.23
N PHE A 148 -0.95 -20.21 12.65
CA PHE A 148 -0.60 -19.33 11.56
C PHE A 148 -1.28 -19.75 10.25
N VAL A 149 -1.90 -18.78 9.59
CA VAL A 149 -2.47 -18.90 8.26
C VAL A 149 -1.73 -17.92 7.35
N ALA A 150 -0.73 -18.41 6.66
CA ALA A 150 0.05 -17.59 5.73
C ALA A 150 -0.66 -17.51 4.37
N LEU A 151 -1.05 -16.33 3.97
CA LEU A 151 -1.73 -16.09 2.70
C LEU A 151 -0.78 -15.39 1.71
N GLU A 152 -0.48 -16.07 0.60
CA GLU A 152 0.41 -15.54 -0.46
C GLU A 152 -0.04 -14.18 -1.00
N ASP A 153 -1.35 -13.94 -1.02
CA ASP A 153 -1.91 -12.67 -1.51
C ASP A 153 -1.67 -11.49 -0.54
N LEU A 154 -1.13 -11.75 0.67
CA LEU A 154 -0.63 -10.74 1.61
C LEU A 154 0.87 -10.47 1.48
N GLU A 155 1.58 -11.15 0.59
CA GLU A 155 3.03 -10.93 0.42
C GLU A 155 3.33 -9.46 0.12
N GLY A 156 4.31 -8.88 0.82
CA GLY A 156 4.61 -7.44 0.78
C GLY A 156 3.73 -6.57 1.68
N SER A 157 2.81 -7.15 2.45
CA SER A 157 1.97 -6.44 3.42
C SER A 157 2.41 -6.73 4.84
N ASP A 158 2.35 -5.70 5.70
CA ASP A 158 2.58 -5.81 7.14
C ASP A 158 1.29 -6.07 7.93
N VAL A 159 0.18 -6.31 7.24
CA VAL A 159 -1.11 -6.58 7.87
C VAL A 159 -1.09 -7.94 8.54
N MET A 160 -1.49 -7.95 9.80
CA MET A 160 -1.69 -9.15 10.61
C MET A 160 -3.07 -9.12 11.25
N LEU A 161 -3.81 -10.21 11.12
CA LEU A 161 -5.16 -10.36 11.66
C LEU A 161 -5.22 -11.57 12.58
N ILE A 162 -5.95 -11.44 13.68
CA ILE A 162 -6.29 -12.57 14.55
C ILE A 162 -7.82 -12.67 14.59
N THR A 163 -8.35 -13.84 14.40
CA THR A 163 -9.80 -14.07 14.47
C THR A 163 -10.11 -15.52 14.85
N LEU A 164 -11.33 -15.78 15.27
CA LEU A 164 -11.82 -17.14 15.52
C LEU A 164 -11.74 -17.99 14.25
N TRP A 165 -11.51 -19.30 14.39
CA TRP A 165 -11.29 -20.19 13.26
C TRP A 165 -12.45 -20.18 12.24
N ASP A 166 -13.69 -20.16 12.71
CA ASP A 166 -14.89 -20.22 11.87
C ASP A 166 -15.46 -18.84 11.52
N ASN A 167 -14.72 -17.77 11.82
CA ASN A 167 -15.22 -16.41 11.62
C ASN A 167 -15.08 -15.89 10.18
N ILE A 168 -14.25 -16.54 9.37
CA ILE A 168 -14.09 -16.21 7.95
C ILE A 168 -14.81 -17.28 7.14
N VAL A 169 -15.74 -16.84 6.29
CA VAL A 169 -16.55 -17.72 5.44
C VAL A 169 -16.37 -17.36 3.98
N VAL A 170 -16.34 -18.40 3.14
CA VAL A 170 -16.40 -18.25 1.69
C VAL A 170 -17.78 -18.72 1.25
N MET A 171 -18.45 -17.87 0.50
CA MET A 171 -19.80 -18.14 -0.03
C MET A 171 -19.69 -18.43 -1.52
N GLU A 172 -20.22 -19.55 -1.92
CA GLU A 172 -20.32 -19.96 -3.31
C GLU A 172 -21.80 -20.23 -3.66
N ASN A 173 -22.06 -20.39 -4.94
CA ASN A 173 -23.38 -20.81 -5.42
C ASN A 173 -23.85 -22.12 -4.76
N ILE A 174 -25.16 -22.29 -4.70
CA ILE A 174 -25.79 -23.57 -4.36
C ILE A 174 -25.23 -24.67 -5.28
N PRO A 175 -24.95 -25.88 -4.76
CA PRO A 175 -24.33 -26.94 -5.56
C PRO A 175 -25.02 -27.25 -6.89
N ALA A 176 -26.34 -27.09 -6.97
CA ALA A 176 -27.12 -27.26 -8.20
C ALA A 176 -26.87 -26.17 -9.27
N GLU A 177 -26.27 -25.05 -8.90
CA GLU A 177 -25.94 -23.94 -9.81
C GLU A 177 -24.45 -23.93 -10.19
N LYS A 178 -23.67 -24.95 -9.78
CA LYS A 178 -22.21 -25.02 -10.06
C LYS A 178 -21.86 -25.46 -11.48
N ASP A 179 -22.79 -26.02 -12.23
CA ASP A 179 -22.56 -26.57 -13.58
C ASP A 179 -22.80 -25.53 -14.69
N LEU A 180 -22.27 -24.33 -14.49
CA LEU A 180 -22.60 -23.17 -15.29
C LEU A 180 -21.59 -22.84 -16.39
N LEU A 181 -20.81 -23.81 -16.87
CA LEU A 181 -20.05 -23.64 -18.09
C LEU A 181 -20.86 -24.15 -19.26
N THR A 182 -21.40 -23.26 -20.06
CA THR A 182 -22.13 -23.57 -21.27
C THR A 182 -21.20 -23.33 -22.46
N PHE A 183 -21.12 -24.33 -23.33
CA PHE A 183 -20.33 -24.30 -24.57
C PHE A 183 -21.26 -24.09 -25.74
N GLU A 184 -21.03 -23.04 -26.50
CA GLU A 184 -21.71 -22.78 -27.74
C GLU A 184 -20.71 -22.75 -28.89
N LYS A 185 -20.96 -23.58 -29.91
CA LYS A 185 -20.17 -23.56 -31.13
C LYS A 185 -20.86 -22.67 -32.16
N SER A 186 -20.24 -21.54 -32.46
CA SER A 186 -20.67 -20.66 -33.53
C SER A 186 -19.67 -20.70 -34.67
N LYS A 187 -20.03 -21.36 -35.79
CA LYS A 187 -19.17 -21.54 -36.97
C LYS A 187 -17.80 -22.17 -36.63
N ARG A 188 -16.72 -21.38 -36.57
CA ARG A 188 -15.36 -21.82 -36.22
C ARG A 188 -14.97 -21.45 -34.79
N ASP A 189 -15.81 -20.68 -34.10
CA ASP A 189 -15.56 -20.18 -32.75
C ASP A 189 -16.26 -21.07 -31.72
N ILE A 190 -15.63 -21.26 -30.59
CA ILE A 190 -16.20 -21.91 -29.41
C ILE A 190 -16.34 -20.84 -28.36
N ASN A 191 -17.56 -20.48 -28.02
CA ASN A 191 -17.87 -19.56 -26.94
C ASN A 191 -18.06 -20.36 -25.65
N VAL A 192 -17.45 -19.87 -24.58
CA VAL A 192 -17.61 -20.45 -23.23
C VAL A 192 -18.26 -19.39 -22.37
N PHE A 193 -19.46 -19.69 -21.88
CA PHE A 193 -20.18 -18.85 -20.96
C PHE A 193 -20.14 -19.48 -19.57
N GLY A 194 -19.91 -18.67 -18.56
CA GLY A 194 -19.93 -19.14 -17.18
C GLY A 194 -20.39 -18.03 -16.26
N ASP A 195 -21.47 -18.30 -15.55
CA ASP A 195 -22.00 -17.41 -14.52
C ASP A 195 -21.90 -18.11 -13.16
N TYR A 196 -21.28 -17.46 -12.20
CA TYR A 196 -21.22 -17.95 -10.84
C TYR A 196 -21.21 -16.81 -9.84
N LYS A 197 -21.70 -17.11 -8.63
CA LYS A 197 -21.68 -16.16 -7.51
C LYS A 197 -20.59 -16.61 -6.54
N PHE A 198 -19.79 -15.65 -6.15
CA PHE A 198 -18.70 -15.86 -5.21
C PHE A 198 -18.63 -14.68 -4.26
N GLY A 199 -18.35 -14.94 -3.01
CA GLY A 199 -18.13 -13.92 -2.00
C GLY A 199 -17.32 -14.45 -0.83
N ALA A 200 -16.70 -13.57 -0.09
CA ALA A 200 -16.07 -13.86 1.18
C ALA A 200 -16.57 -12.89 2.24
N GLY A 201 -16.65 -13.33 3.47
CA GLY A 201 -17.16 -12.50 4.54
C GLY A 201 -16.61 -12.87 5.90
N ILE A 202 -16.67 -11.91 6.82
CA ILE A 202 -16.39 -12.08 8.23
C ILE A 202 -17.74 -12.15 8.94
N VAL A 203 -18.00 -13.25 9.61
CA VAL A 203 -19.29 -13.52 10.27
C VAL A 203 -19.56 -12.50 11.37
N HIS A 204 -18.56 -12.26 12.23
CA HIS A 204 -18.63 -11.27 13.29
C HIS A 204 -17.31 -10.53 13.41
N ILE A 205 -17.35 -9.20 13.30
CA ILE A 205 -16.17 -8.34 13.46
C ILE A 205 -16.14 -7.77 14.87
N GLY A 206 -17.24 -7.13 15.24
CA GLY A 206 -17.42 -6.49 16.51
C GLY A 206 -18.53 -5.47 16.47
N HIS A 207 -18.92 -4.99 17.64
CA HIS A 207 -19.86 -3.89 17.77
C HIS A 207 -19.45 -2.98 18.93
N GLN A 208 -19.77 -1.71 18.77
CA GLN A 208 -19.61 -0.74 19.84
C GLN A 208 -20.88 -0.76 20.70
N ALA A 209 -20.71 -0.95 21.99
CA ALA A 209 -21.79 -0.90 22.97
C ALA A 209 -21.52 0.24 23.96
N GLN A 210 -22.60 0.85 24.45
CA GLN A 210 -22.54 1.89 25.47
C GLN A 210 -23.14 1.37 26.77
N LEU A 211 -22.36 1.40 27.82
CA LEU A 211 -22.80 1.10 29.20
C LEU A 211 -22.97 2.41 29.95
N GLY A 212 -24.22 2.76 30.24
CA GLY A 212 -24.50 4.02 30.91
C GLY A 212 -24.26 5.25 30.04
N SER A 213 -24.07 6.41 30.64
CA SER A 213 -23.94 7.70 29.95
C SER A 213 -22.52 8.03 29.48
N ALA A 214 -21.50 7.27 29.85
CA ALA A 214 -20.09 7.63 29.60
C ALA A 214 -19.17 6.52 29.13
N GLU A 215 -19.50 5.25 29.30
CA GLU A 215 -18.59 4.16 28.95
C GLU A 215 -18.98 3.49 27.62
N GLN A 216 -18.08 3.59 26.68
CA GLN A 216 -18.16 2.85 25.40
C GLN A 216 -17.17 1.70 25.44
N PHE A 217 -17.61 0.50 25.13
CA PHE A 217 -16.74 -0.66 24.94
C PHE A 217 -17.01 -1.31 23.60
N VAL A 218 -16.00 -2.02 23.11
CA VAL A 218 -16.07 -2.76 21.86
C VAL A 218 -15.98 -4.25 22.17
N VAL A 219 -17.04 -4.98 21.83
CA VAL A 219 -17.01 -6.45 21.78
C VAL A 219 -16.54 -6.82 20.40
N GLN A 220 -15.44 -7.55 20.28
CA GLN A 220 -14.84 -7.88 18.98
C GLN A 220 -14.41 -9.34 18.89
N SER A 221 -14.46 -9.88 17.66
CA SER A 221 -13.99 -11.22 17.29
C SER A 221 -12.94 -11.17 16.18
N LEU A 222 -12.57 -9.96 15.77
CA LEU A 222 -11.47 -9.68 14.86
C LEU A 222 -10.51 -8.71 15.53
N TRP A 223 -9.23 -8.99 15.45
CA TRP A 223 -8.15 -8.13 15.92
C TRP A 223 -7.15 -7.93 14.81
N SER A 224 -6.57 -6.77 14.72
CA SER A 224 -5.52 -6.46 13.75
C SER A 224 -4.42 -5.64 14.41
N ASN A 225 -3.24 -5.66 13.82
CA ASN A 225 -2.23 -4.66 14.12
C ASN A 225 -2.67 -3.27 13.59
N ASN A 226 -1.99 -2.21 14.05
CA ASN A 226 -2.33 -0.84 13.68
C ASN A 226 -1.63 -0.39 12.39
N VAL A 227 -1.68 -1.25 11.36
CA VAL A 227 -1.12 -0.99 10.04
C VAL A 227 -2.24 -0.63 9.07
N PRO A 228 -2.04 0.28 8.11
CA PRO A 228 -3.01 0.53 7.06
C PRO A 228 -3.24 -0.73 6.21
N PHE A 229 -4.50 -1.16 6.05
CA PHE A 229 -4.82 -2.33 5.23
C PHE A 229 -4.63 -2.08 3.74
N PHE A 230 -4.81 -0.84 3.30
CA PHE A 230 -4.69 -0.44 1.92
C PHE A 230 -3.63 0.65 1.79
N ASN A 231 -2.56 0.31 1.14
CA ASN A 231 -1.51 1.23 0.69
C ASN A 231 -1.47 1.25 -0.85
N ALA A 232 -0.62 2.09 -1.41
CA ALA A 232 -0.51 2.22 -2.87
C ALA A 232 -0.07 0.94 -3.58
N ASP A 233 0.65 0.07 -2.87
CA ASP A 233 1.24 -1.17 -3.43
C ASP A 233 0.28 -2.36 -3.40
N PHE A 234 -0.91 -2.21 -2.81
CA PHE A 234 -1.93 -3.23 -2.83
C PHE A 234 -2.40 -3.50 -4.28
N ALA A 235 -2.66 -4.77 -4.60
CA ALA A 235 -2.88 -5.28 -5.96
C ALA A 235 -4.08 -4.67 -6.74
N VAL A 236 -4.85 -3.76 -6.15
CA VAL A 236 -5.95 -3.07 -6.83
C VAL A 236 -5.36 -2.01 -7.76
N PRO A 237 -5.65 -2.05 -9.06
CA PRO A 237 -5.10 -1.08 -10.00
C PRO A 237 -5.64 0.33 -9.73
N PHE A 238 -4.81 1.31 -10.06
CA PHE A 238 -5.22 2.72 -10.09
C PHE A 238 -5.87 3.04 -11.44
N TYR A 239 -6.90 3.86 -11.42
CA TYR A 239 -7.59 4.34 -12.62
C TYR A 239 -7.32 5.82 -12.84
N GLY A 240 -6.91 6.15 -14.07
CA GLY A 240 -6.76 7.52 -14.50
C GLY A 240 -8.12 8.24 -14.55
N TYR A 241 -8.14 9.49 -14.16
CA TYR A 241 -9.30 10.34 -14.29
C TYR A 241 -8.95 11.62 -15.06
N GLU A 242 -9.90 12.11 -15.81
CA GLU A 242 -9.90 13.43 -16.40
C GLU A 242 -10.82 14.33 -15.57
N GLY A 243 -10.42 15.54 -15.29
CA GLY A 243 -11.24 16.38 -14.42
C GLY A 243 -10.98 17.87 -14.55
N THR A 244 -12.00 18.65 -14.28
CA THR A 244 -12.01 20.11 -14.33
C THR A 244 -12.16 20.72 -12.93
N GLY A 245 -11.44 20.18 -11.95
CA GLY A 245 -11.49 20.64 -10.55
C GLY A 245 -12.49 19.90 -9.67
N VAL A 246 -13.54 19.31 -10.22
CA VAL A 246 -14.45 18.36 -9.56
C VAL A 246 -14.30 17.02 -10.24
N VAL A 247 -13.86 16.00 -9.49
CA VAL A 247 -13.61 14.66 -10.01
C VAL A 247 -14.71 13.72 -9.53
N GLU A 248 -15.36 13.02 -10.46
CA GLU A 248 -16.22 11.91 -10.12
C GLU A 248 -15.39 10.64 -9.97
N ALA A 249 -15.19 10.19 -8.74
CA ALA A 249 -14.47 8.96 -8.48
C ALA A 249 -15.38 7.76 -8.79
N LYS A 250 -15.06 7.04 -9.86
CA LYS A 250 -15.72 5.77 -10.25
C LYS A 250 -15.07 4.57 -9.58
N PHE A 251 -13.86 4.74 -9.03
CA PHE A 251 -13.04 3.72 -8.42
C PHE A 251 -12.42 4.23 -7.13
N ASN A 252 -12.11 3.34 -6.21
CA ASN A 252 -11.54 3.69 -4.91
C ASN A 252 -10.03 3.93 -4.92
N LYS A 253 -9.37 3.73 -6.05
CA LYS A 253 -7.99 4.11 -6.31
C LYS A 253 -7.90 4.86 -7.63
N ILE A 254 -7.54 6.12 -7.55
CA ILE A 254 -7.49 7.02 -8.70
C ILE A 254 -6.14 7.76 -8.76
N TYR A 255 -5.78 8.19 -9.95
CA TYR A 255 -4.66 9.10 -10.19
C TYR A 255 -5.03 10.10 -11.29
N PRO A 256 -4.46 11.32 -11.30
CA PRO A 256 -4.69 12.28 -12.37
C PRO A 256 -4.09 11.79 -13.69
N ASP A 257 -4.86 11.86 -14.77
CA ASP A 257 -4.35 11.65 -16.11
C ASP A 257 -3.40 12.77 -16.52
N GLU A 258 -2.46 12.51 -17.44
CA GLU A 258 -1.46 13.48 -17.92
C GLU A 258 -2.09 14.71 -18.57
N SER A 259 -3.32 14.58 -19.09
CA SER A 259 -4.11 15.67 -19.69
C SER A 259 -4.69 16.66 -18.67
N ASN A 260 -4.67 16.34 -17.37
CA ASN A 260 -5.20 17.23 -16.34
C ASN A 260 -4.38 18.51 -16.21
N THR A 261 -5.07 19.64 -16.15
CA THR A 261 -4.45 20.98 -16.05
C THR A 261 -4.99 21.79 -14.89
N VAL A 262 -5.90 21.26 -14.08
CA VAL A 262 -6.62 21.99 -13.03
C VAL A 262 -6.51 21.28 -11.68
N ASP A 263 -6.30 22.06 -10.61
CA ASP A 263 -6.33 21.57 -9.24
C ASP A 263 -7.67 20.91 -8.88
N ILE A 264 -7.62 19.84 -8.08
CA ILE A 264 -8.83 19.17 -7.60
C ILE A 264 -9.31 19.85 -6.34
N THR A 265 -10.55 20.33 -6.36
CA THR A 265 -11.20 21.01 -5.23
C THR A 265 -12.29 20.18 -4.59
N GLN A 266 -12.81 19.18 -5.29
CA GLN A 266 -13.85 18.30 -4.80
C GLN A 266 -13.79 16.94 -5.49
N ILE A 267 -14.12 15.91 -4.73
CA ILE A 267 -14.33 14.55 -5.26
C ILE A 267 -15.79 14.18 -4.98
N THR A 268 -16.46 13.66 -6.01
CA THR A 268 -17.84 13.17 -5.97
C THR A 268 -17.85 11.67 -6.29
N GLY A 269 -19.00 11.05 -6.16
CA GLY A 269 -19.14 9.63 -6.48
C GLY A 269 -19.31 8.75 -5.25
N ASN A 270 -19.71 7.51 -5.49
CA ASN A 270 -20.00 6.53 -4.45
C ASN A 270 -19.06 5.32 -4.56
N VAL A 271 -17.81 5.51 -4.15
CA VAL A 271 -16.73 4.52 -4.30
C VAL A 271 -16.43 3.78 -2.99
N GLY A 272 -17.41 3.57 -2.17
CA GLY A 272 -17.26 2.99 -0.85
C GLY A 272 -16.78 4.01 0.19
N ASN A 273 -16.29 3.53 1.32
CA ASN A 273 -15.97 4.39 2.46
C ASN A 273 -14.59 5.03 2.39
N TYR A 274 -13.70 4.56 1.51
CA TYR A 274 -12.35 5.12 1.38
C TYR A 274 -11.96 5.30 -0.10
N LEU A 275 -11.01 6.20 -0.32
CA LEU A 275 -10.45 6.52 -1.63
C LEU A 275 -8.95 6.77 -1.49
N VAL A 276 -8.16 6.18 -2.36
CA VAL A 276 -6.73 6.47 -2.47
C VAL A 276 -6.49 7.28 -3.72
N VAL A 277 -5.91 8.45 -3.56
CA VAL A 277 -5.46 9.29 -4.67
C VAL A 277 -3.94 9.22 -4.75
N LYS A 278 -3.42 8.68 -5.83
CA LYS A 278 -1.99 8.62 -6.12
C LYS A 278 -1.59 9.81 -6.99
N GLY A 279 -0.43 10.38 -6.74
CA GLY A 279 0.16 11.35 -7.65
C GLY A 279 0.58 10.74 -8.99
N ASN A 280 0.74 11.57 -9.99
CA ASN A 280 1.29 11.19 -11.29
C ASN A 280 2.48 12.10 -11.60
N PRO A 281 3.72 11.59 -11.58
CA PRO A 281 4.91 12.39 -11.85
C PRO A 281 4.96 12.93 -13.29
N ASN A 282 4.23 12.31 -14.22
CA ASN A 282 4.21 12.69 -15.64
C ASN A 282 3.27 13.86 -15.96
N LEU A 283 2.60 14.43 -14.95
CA LEU A 283 1.76 15.62 -15.17
C LEU A 283 2.54 16.77 -15.79
N ALA A 284 1.96 17.43 -16.78
CA ALA A 284 2.58 18.57 -17.45
C ALA A 284 2.77 19.78 -16.50
N ALA A 285 1.86 19.95 -15.54
CA ALA A 285 1.90 21.03 -14.56
C ALA A 285 1.83 20.49 -13.12
N SER A 286 2.32 21.26 -12.14
CA SER A 286 2.11 20.99 -10.72
C SER A 286 0.64 21.21 -10.39
N LEU A 287 -0.06 20.13 -10.09
CA LEU A 287 -1.47 20.14 -9.69
C LEU A 287 -1.58 19.72 -8.23
N LYS A 288 -2.60 20.24 -7.56
CA LYS A 288 -2.84 19.98 -6.15
C LYS A 288 -4.25 19.45 -5.88
N LEU A 289 -4.34 18.57 -4.91
CA LEU A 289 -5.58 18.29 -4.23
C LEU A 289 -5.77 19.36 -3.14
N LYS A 290 -6.76 20.23 -3.31
CA LYS A 290 -6.95 21.41 -2.47
C LYS A 290 -7.72 21.09 -1.19
N HIS A 291 -7.21 21.61 -0.08
CA HIS A 291 -7.97 21.56 1.18
C HIS A 291 -9.25 22.41 1.08
N GLY A 292 -10.33 21.88 1.62
CA GLY A 292 -11.63 22.58 1.72
C GLY A 292 -12.46 22.01 2.86
N ALA A 293 -12.86 22.84 3.80
CA ALA A 293 -13.47 22.43 5.07
C ALA A 293 -14.72 21.52 4.94
N ASN A 294 -15.48 21.66 3.85
CA ASN A 294 -16.71 20.90 3.60
C ASN A 294 -16.63 20.02 2.34
N LYS A 295 -15.44 19.74 1.84
CA LYS A 295 -15.22 18.95 0.63
C LYS A 295 -14.07 17.95 0.84
N LEU A 296 -12.84 18.44 0.84
CA LEU A 296 -11.62 17.65 1.04
C LEU A 296 -10.91 18.14 2.31
N VAL A 297 -11.19 17.49 3.41
CA VAL A 297 -10.64 17.87 4.71
C VAL A 297 -9.25 17.22 4.85
N LEU A 298 -8.22 17.95 4.43
CA LEU A 298 -6.84 17.47 4.43
C LEU A 298 -6.15 17.78 5.75
N ALA A 299 -5.21 16.95 6.17
CA ALA A 299 -4.46 17.10 7.42
C ALA A 299 -3.66 18.39 7.44
N GLY A 300 -3.70 19.10 8.58
CA GLY A 300 -3.01 20.38 8.75
C GLY A 300 -3.54 21.50 7.83
N SER A 301 -4.70 21.30 7.18
CA SER A 301 -5.20 22.20 6.13
C SER A 301 -4.22 22.41 4.96
N ALA A 302 -3.30 21.45 4.76
CA ALA A 302 -2.28 21.48 3.73
C ALA A 302 -2.74 20.75 2.47
N ASP A 303 -2.56 21.40 1.31
CA ASP A 303 -2.80 20.79 0.01
C ASP A 303 -1.88 19.58 -0.22
N PHE A 304 -2.30 18.66 -1.09
CA PHE A 304 -1.49 17.51 -1.49
C PHE A 304 -1.02 17.69 -2.94
N GLU A 305 0.29 17.58 -3.17
CA GLU A 305 0.90 17.68 -4.50
C GLU A 305 0.63 16.42 -5.33
N LEU A 306 -0.02 16.61 -6.49
CA LEU A 306 -0.39 15.52 -7.39
C LEU A 306 0.72 15.20 -8.42
N LYS A 307 1.61 16.15 -8.72
CA LYS A 307 2.81 15.86 -9.53
C LYS A 307 3.89 15.23 -8.63
N SER A 308 3.61 14.03 -8.17
CA SER A 308 4.48 13.29 -7.23
C SER A 308 4.29 11.78 -7.39
N THR A 309 5.14 10.99 -6.79
CA THR A 309 4.94 9.54 -6.64
C THR A 309 4.20 9.18 -5.35
N GLY A 310 3.86 10.18 -4.53
CA GLY A 310 3.13 10.02 -3.29
C GLY A 310 1.67 9.59 -3.46
N TYR A 311 1.03 9.30 -2.36
CA TYR A 311 -0.41 9.03 -2.32
C TYR A 311 -1.04 9.56 -1.04
N ILE A 312 -2.34 9.83 -1.12
CA ILE A 312 -3.17 10.23 0.02
C ILE A 312 -4.36 9.30 0.14
N THR A 313 -4.66 8.88 1.34
CA THR A 313 -5.84 8.05 1.64
C THR A 313 -6.89 8.91 2.31
N LEU A 314 -8.07 8.88 1.73
CA LEU A 314 -9.24 9.65 2.16
C LEU A 314 -10.35 8.71 2.58
N VAL A 315 -11.12 9.09 3.60
CA VAL A 315 -12.34 8.39 4.02
C VAL A 315 -13.55 9.29 3.79
N LYS A 316 -14.62 8.72 3.27
CA LYS A 316 -15.89 9.43 3.09
C LYS A 316 -16.56 9.64 4.45
N THR A 317 -16.79 10.88 4.85
CA THR A 317 -17.43 11.23 6.13
C THR A 317 -18.87 11.73 5.95
N ALA A 318 -19.19 12.25 4.79
CA ALA A 318 -20.54 12.65 4.40
C ALA A 318 -20.65 12.60 2.87
N GLU A 319 -21.82 12.88 2.31
CA GLU A 319 -21.98 12.95 0.87
C GLU A 319 -21.02 14.00 0.28
N ASN A 320 -20.17 13.55 -0.67
CA ASN A 320 -19.14 14.36 -1.33
C ASN A 320 -18.14 15.05 -0.37
N VAL A 321 -18.02 14.55 0.86
CA VAL A 321 -17.02 15.02 1.84
C VAL A 321 -16.07 13.90 2.17
N TYR A 322 -14.77 14.13 1.91
CA TYR A 322 -13.71 13.19 2.18
C TYR A 322 -12.71 13.78 3.17
N LYS A 323 -12.34 12.99 4.17
CA LYS A 323 -11.35 13.38 5.18
C LYS A 323 -10.09 12.54 5.00
N GLU A 324 -8.94 13.18 5.07
CA GLU A 324 -7.66 12.48 5.06
C GLU A 324 -7.47 11.63 6.32
N ILE A 325 -7.02 10.40 6.11
CA ILE A 325 -6.62 9.48 7.18
C ILE A 325 -5.12 9.13 7.12
N GLY A 326 -4.43 9.47 6.03
CA GLY A 326 -3.00 9.31 5.90
C GLY A 326 -2.48 9.78 4.54
N ARG A 327 -1.22 10.18 4.50
CA ARG A 327 -0.51 10.48 3.25
C ARG A 327 0.92 9.97 3.30
N VAL A 328 1.42 9.58 2.14
CA VAL A 328 2.84 9.44 1.88
C VAL A 328 3.18 10.57 0.91
N ALA A 329 3.73 11.63 1.44
CA ALA A 329 4.26 12.71 0.64
C ALA A 329 5.66 12.29 0.15
N THR A 330 5.81 12.10 -1.15
CA THR A 330 7.14 12.10 -1.76
C THR A 330 7.43 13.51 -2.21
N ALA A 331 8.69 13.91 -2.12
CA ALA A 331 9.11 15.17 -2.73
C ALA A 331 8.62 15.22 -4.18
N PRO A 332 8.13 16.36 -4.67
CA PRO A 332 7.71 16.45 -6.06
C PRO A 332 8.85 15.95 -6.94
N VAL A 333 8.55 15.05 -7.89
CA VAL A 333 9.52 14.65 -8.91
C VAL A 333 9.67 15.86 -9.83
N THR A 334 10.57 16.74 -9.46
CA THR A 334 10.98 17.81 -10.34
C THR A 334 12.09 17.24 -11.22
N ASP A 335 11.79 16.96 -12.48
CA ASP A 335 12.81 16.70 -13.50
C ASP A 335 13.72 17.95 -13.72
N ALA A 336 13.36 19.06 -13.13
CA ALA A 336 14.13 20.30 -13.18
C ALA A 336 14.92 20.46 -11.89
N LYS A 337 16.23 20.55 -12.00
CA LYS A 337 17.14 20.95 -10.91
C LYS A 337 16.68 22.28 -10.34
N VAL A 338 16.48 22.33 -9.04
CA VAL A 338 16.10 23.58 -8.35
C VAL A 338 17.27 24.53 -8.32
N SER A 339 17.15 25.69 -8.95
CA SER A 339 18.19 26.70 -8.92
C SER A 339 18.20 27.41 -7.57
N PHE A 340 19.42 27.61 -7.00
CA PHE A 340 19.60 28.39 -5.80
C PHE A 340 20.85 29.31 -5.93
N THR A 341 20.83 30.43 -5.23
CA THR A 341 21.90 31.43 -5.28
C THR A 341 22.51 31.71 -3.91
N GLY A 342 21.91 31.21 -2.85
CA GLY A 342 22.31 31.44 -1.45
C GLY A 342 23.28 30.38 -0.91
N THR A 343 23.49 30.43 0.40
CA THR A 343 24.34 29.51 1.14
C THR A 343 23.51 28.41 1.88
N ALA A 344 22.20 28.38 1.70
CA ALA A 344 21.31 27.38 2.26
C ALA A 344 20.34 26.87 1.19
N ILE A 345 19.96 25.60 1.33
CA ILE A 345 19.00 24.91 0.49
C ILE A 345 17.82 24.51 1.38
N ASP A 346 16.59 24.59 0.86
CA ASP A 346 15.42 24.00 1.48
C ASP A 346 15.09 22.69 0.76
N TYR A 347 15.22 21.55 1.46
CA TYR A 347 14.94 20.22 0.92
C TYR A 347 13.50 20.05 0.43
N THR A 348 12.56 20.83 0.98
CA THR A 348 11.15 20.78 0.55
C THR A 348 10.93 21.29 -0.87
N ALA A 349 11.90 22.04 -1.43
CA ALA A 349 11.84 22.56 -2.79
C ALA A 349 12.22 21.50 -3.85
N GLY A 350 12.91 20.42 -3.47
CA GLY A 350 13.31 19.34 -4.38
C GLY A 350 14.44 18.49 -3.84
N THR A 351 14.88 17.52 -4.65
CA THR A 351 15.98 16.59 -4.30
C THR A 351 17.24 16.81 -5.13
N GLU A 352 17.16 17.55 -6.23
CA GLU A 352 18.29 17.96 -7.05
C GLU A 352 18.40 19.48 -7.13
N PHE A 353 19.55 20.01 -6.79
CA PHE A 353 19.81 21.45 -6.74
C PHE A 353 20.98 21.82 -7.63
N VAL A 354 20.90 22.99 -8.28
CA VAL A 354 22.02 23.57 -9.04
C VAL A 354 22.31 24.97 -8.55
N TYR A 355 23.58 25.25 -8.26
CA TYR A 355 24.01 26.55 -7.85
C TYR A 355 24.08 27.51 -9.05
N THR A 356 23.35 28.61 -8.97
CA THR A 356 23.28 29.64 -10.02
C THR A 356 23.70 31.04 -9.53
N GLY A 357 24.38 31.11 -8.38
CA GLY A 357 24.86 32.36 -7.82
C GLY A 357 25.89 33.07 -8.71
N ALA A 358 25.96 34.37 -8.61
CA ALA A 358 26.87 35.20 -9.38
C ALA A 358 28.31 35.29 -8.79
N SER A 359 28.58 34.59 -7.68
CA SER A 359 29.87 34.57 -6.99
C SER A 359 30.13 33.22 -6.36
N THR A 360 31.35 32.96 -5.93
CA THR A 360 31.67 31.77 -5.15
C THR A 360 30.92 31.77 -3.81
N ALA A 361 30.37 30.63 -3.40
CA ALA A 361 29.67 30.49 -2.13
C ALA A 361 30.08 29.17 -1.44
N THR A 362 29.90 29.11 -0.12
CA THR A 362 30.03 27.89 0.65
C THR A 362 28.66 27.55 1.20
N LEU A 363 28.23 26.29 1.00
CA LEU A 363 26.97 25.82 1.53
C LEU A 363 27.04 25.73 3.06
N ALA A 364 26.16 26.46 3.73
CA ALA A 364 26.12 26.55 5.19
C ALA A 364 25.05 25.63 5.81
N ASP A 365 23.96 25.32 5.07
CA ASP A 365 22.87 24.55 5.62
C ASP A 365 21.99 23.90 4.53
N ILE A 366 21.33 22.79 4.91
CA ILE A 366 20.24 22.18 4.14
C ILE A 366 19.08 21.98 5.11
N LEU A 367 18.04 22.76 4.95
CA LEU A 367 16.89 22.85 5.84
C LEU A 367 15.87 21.74 5.56
N ASN A 368 15.06 21.42 6.56
CA ASN A 368 13.90 20.54 6.44
C ASN A 368 14.21 19.10 5.99
N GLY A 369 15.42 18.59 6.26
CA GLY A 369 15.77 17.20 6.05
C GLY A 369 15.10 16.30 7.08
N ALA A 370 14.74 15.07 6.68
CA ALA A 370 14.30 14.00 7.54
C ALA A 370 15.21 12.76 7.34
N GLU A 371 15.24 11.89 8.33
CA GLU A 371 16.07 10.69 8.33
C GLU A 371 15.89 9.86 7.04
N GLY A 372 17.01 9.54 6.39
CA GLY A 372 17.04 8.83 5.12
C GLY A 372 16.82 9.67 3.87
N ASN A 373 16.55 10.96 3.98
CA ASN A 373 16.47 11.84 2.81
C ASN A 373 17.81 11.92 2.08
N VAL A 374 17.78 11.99 0.74
CA VAL A 374 18.94 12.12 -0.12
C VAL A 374 18.80 13.37 -0.98
N VAL A 375 19.87 14.17 -1.07
CA VAL A 375 19.94 15.37 -1.90
C VAL A 375 21.15 15.29 -2.82
N ARG A 376 20.97 15.68 -4.09
CA ARG A 376 22.06 15.88 -5.04
C ARG A 376 22.24 17.37 -5.34
N ILE A 377 23.46 17.85 -5.21
CA ILE A 377 23.79 19.24 -5.40
C ILE A 377 24.82 19.35 -6.51
N TYR A 378 24.54 20.18 -7.50
CA TYR A 378 25.43 20.47 -8.63
C TYR A 378 26.10 21.83 -8.45
N GLY A 379 27.31 21.91 -8.95
CA GLY A 379 28.10 23.15 -8.91
C GLY A 379 27.61 24.25 -9.85
N GLY A 380 28.26 25.37 -9.81
CA GLY A 380 27.95 26.54 -10.64
C GLY A 380 28.22 26.31 -12.12
N ALA A 381 27.42 26.94 -12.98
CA ALA A 381 27.50 26.79 -14.44
C ALA A 381 28.62 27.60 -15.10
N ALA A 382 29.29 28.54 -14.40
CA ALA A 382 30.30 29.46 -14.97
C ALA A 382 31.57 29.49 -14.14
N ALA A 383 32.68 29.64 -14.81
CA ALA A 383 34.00 29.86 -14.18
C ALA A 383 33.95 31.12 -13.28
N GLY A 384 34.26 30.99 -12.01
CA GLY A 384 34.18 32.03 -11.01
C GLY A 384 32.97 31.98 -10.07
N ASN A 385 31.98 31.09 -10.35
CA ASN A 385 30.76 30.90 -9.56
C ASN A 385 30.77 29.52 -8.91
N ALA A 386 31.83 29.15 -8.22
CA ALA A 386 31.98 27.83 -7.62
C ALA A 386 31.14 27.69 -6.33
N LEU A 387 30.51 26.55 -6.13
CA LEU A 387 29.94 26.18 -4.85
C LEU A 387 30.93 25.28 -4.11
N THR A 388 31.23 25.64 -2.88
CA THR A 388 32.03 24.79 -1.98
C THR A 388 31.13 24.13 -0.97
N ILE A 389 31.28 22.81 -0.80
CA ILE A 389 30.65 22.06 0.31
C ILE A 389 31.78 21.64 1.25
N ALA A 390 31.69 22.07 2.50
CA ALA A 390 32.67 21.79 3.56
C ALA A 390 31.94 21.29 4.82
N ASN A 391 32.69 20.77 5.78
CA ASN A 391 32.14 20.43 7.06
C ASN A 391 31.50 21.63 7.76
N VAL A 392 30.26 21.49 8.17
CA VAL A 392 29.54 22.45 9.01
C VAL A 392 29.08 21.73 10.25
N ALA A 393 29.57 22.14 11.41
CA ALA A 393 29.33 21.42 12.68
C ALA A 393 27.83 21.22 12.94
N GLY A 394 27.42 19.99 13.14
CA GLY A 394 26.02 19.59 13.40
C GLY A 394 25.07 19.71 12.21
N LYS A 395 25.54 19.99 11.00
CA LYS A 395 24.72 20.19 9.80
C LYS A 395 25.17 19.38 8.60
N ILE A 396 26.44 19.54 8.20
CA ILE A 396 27.00 18.86 7.03
C ILE A 396 28.30 18.19 7.40
N SER A 397 28.44 16.92 7.07
CA SER A 397 29.64 16.10 7.29
C SER A 397 30.14 15.54 5.96
N VAL A 398 31.30 16.01 5.50
CA VAL A 398 31.94 15.57 4.25
C VAL A 398 33.37 15.09 4.54
N SER A 399 33.88 14.18 3.72
CA SER A 399 35.21 13.59 3.87
C SER A 399 36.34 14.65 3.73
N SER A 400 36.14 15.65 2.88
CA SER A 400 36.97 16.82 2.72
C SER A 400 36.19 17.93 2.00
N SER A 401 36.61 19.18 2.16
CA SER A 401 36.02 20.28 1.39
C SER A 401 36.06 20.01 -0.11
N TYR A 402 34.94 20.18 -0.79
CA TYR A 402 34.80 19.94 -2.22
C TYR A 402 34.31 21.17 -2.96
N VAL A 403 35.09 21.61 -3.96
CA VAL A 403 34.79 22.79 -4.78
C VAL A 403 34.18 22.32 -6.10
N MET A 404 32.94 22.72 -6.34
CA MET A 404 32.19 22.45 -7.56
C MET A 404 32.13 23.70 -8.42
N ASP A 405 33.09 23.83 -9.36
CA ASP A 405 33.29 24.95 -10.24
C ASP A 405 32.67 24.75 -11.64
N THR A 406 31.97 23.66 -11.82
CA THR A 406 31.20 23.33 -13.03
C THR A 406 29.88 22.65 -12.67
N ASN A 407 28.87 22.79 -13.53
CA ASN A 407 27.59 22.11 -13.36
C ASN A 407 27.62 20.61 -13.66
N ALA A 408 28.78 20.08 -14.07
CA ALA A 408 29.01 18.65 -14.20
C ALA A 408 29.44 18.02 -12.86
N LYS A 409 30.05 18.81 -11.96
CA LYS A 409 30.42 18.36 -10.62
C LYS A 409 29.21 18.31 -9.70
N PHE A 410 29.11 17.26 -8.93
CA PHE A 410 28.01 17.04 -7.98
C PHE A 410 28.48 16.46 -6.66
N MET A 411 27.64 16.59 -5.65
CA MET A 411 27.76 15.90 -4.37
C MET A 411 26.39 15.35 -3.93
N ASP A 412 26.37 14.08 -3.56
CA ASP A 412 25.23 13.43 -2.96
C ASP A 412 25.39 13.38 -1.44
N LEU A 413 24.38 13.84 -0.72
CA LEU A 413 24.34 13.82 0.73
C LEU A 413 23.10 13.09 1.20
N ILE A 414 23.22 12.30 2.28
CA ILE A 414 22.13 11.65 2.99
C ILE A 414 21.97 12.25 4.38
N PHE A 415 20.73 12.45 4.82
CA PHE A 415 20.45 12.92 6.17
C PHE A 415 20.41 11.74 7.14
N VAL A 416 21.37 11.69 8.08
CA VAL A 416 21.51 10.62 9.07
C VAL A 416 21.85 11.22 10.44
N ASN A 417 21.11 10.83 11.47
CA ASN A 417 21.31 11.30 12.84
C ASN A 417 21.35 12.84 12.97
N GLY A 418 20.49 13.53 12.22
CA GLY A 418 20.41 14.98 12.27
C GLY A 418 21.47 15.74 11.45
N VAL A 419 22.30 15.03 10.65
CA VAL A 419 23.41 15.60 9.88
C VAL A 419 23.37 15.10 8.45
N TRP A 420 23.58 16.00 7.48
CA TRP A 420 23.77 15.63 6.08
C TRP A 420 25.18 15.07 5.86
N THR A 421 25.27 13.81 5.52
CA THR A 421 26.52 13.06 5.38
C THR A 421 26.81 12.74 3.92
N GLU A 422 28.04 12.89 3.49
CA GLU A 422 28.47 12.59 2.14
C GLU A 422 28.27 11.12 1.78
N MET A 423 27.63 10.87 0.63
CA MET A 423 27.50 9.55 0.02
C MET A 423 28.43 9.38 -1.18
N ALA A 424 28.43 10.37 -2.07
CA ALA A 424 29.21 10.35 -3.30
C ALA A 424 29.53 11.75 -3.78
N ARG A 425 30.56 11.88 -4.61
CA ARG A 425 30.90 13.11 -5.35
C ARG A 425 31.47 12.77 -6.73
N GLY A 426 31.31 13.65 -7.71
CA GLY A 426 31.79 13.48 -9.07
C GLY A 426 31.97 14.80 -9.82
#